data_9fdceaf18ebdb9ee32f2479913f99081
#
_entry.id   9fdceaf18ebdb9ee32f2479913f99081
#
_cell.length_a   1.000
_cell.length_b   1.000
_cell.length_c   1.000
_cell.angle_alpha   90.00
_cell.angle_beta   90.00
_cell.angle_gamma   90.00
#
_symmetry.space_group_name_H-M   'P 1'
#
loop_
_entity.id
_entity.type
_entity.pdbx_description
1 polymer ?
#
loop_
_entity_poly.entity_id
_entity_poly.type
_entity_poly.pdbx_seq_one_letter_code
_entity_poly.pdbx_strand_id
1 'polypeptide(L)'
;MEKNIIEMFSLDGMNAVVTGGAGVLGMSICRGLAQAGARVGILDIKNFDEAAAQLVSEGLKAEGFYIDVLKKEAISECAKKVMEQFKRVDILVNCAGGNLKEATTSPQLSFFDLPLEGLEKVVALNLFGGAILPSQVFGKEMVKNPEGGSIINISSMNAFRPLTRIPGYSAAKAAVSNFTQWLAVHFAMEYNKLLRVNAIAPGFFLTQQNRYLLIDENNNLTPRGQTIIQHTPAGRFGHPDDLIGTCIWLASKSSRFVTGVVVPVDGGFNAFSGV
;
A
#
# COMPACT_ATOMS: atom_id res chain seq x y z
N MET A 1 24.10 -4.89 -25.63
CA MET A 1 23.33 -6.11 -25.26
C MET A 1 21.87 -5.71 -25.14
N GLU A 2 21.02 -6.30 -25.94
CA GLU A 2 19.57 -6.16 -25.77
C GLU A 2 19.21 -6.71 -24.38
N LYS A 3 18.63 -5.86 -23.52
CA LYS A 3 18.18 -6.30 -22.20
C LYS A 3 16.99 -7.20 -22.40
N ASN A 4 17.07 -8.42 -21.86
CA ASN A 4 15.92 -9.32 -21.79
C ASN A 4 14.79 -8.59 -21.04
N ILE A 5 13.60 -8.50 -21.64
CA ILE A 5 12.45 -7.83 -21.05
C ILE A 5 12.08 -8.38 -19.67
N ILE A 6 12.25 -9.69 -19.47
CA ILE A 6 11.96 -10.35 -18.19
C ILE A 6 12.91 -9.84 -17.09
N GLU A 7 14.19 -9.63 -17.42
CA GLU A 7 15.18 -9.08 -16.47
C GLU A 7 14.85 -7.67 -16.00
N MET A 8 14.10 -6.90 -16.81
CA MET A 8 13.66 -5.56 -16.42
C MET A 8 12.65 -5.58 -15.27
N PHE A 9 11.92 -6.67 -15.10
CA PHE A 9 10.96 -6.87 -14.02
C PHE A 9 11.54 -7.65 -12.84
N SER A 10 12.74 -8.22 -12.96
CA SER A 10 13.42 -8.91 -11.86
C SER A 10 13.75 -7.96 -10.72
N LEU A 11 13.55 -8.46 -9.50
CA LEU A 11 13.93 -7.79 -8.25
C LEU A 11 15.09 -8.52 -7.55
N ASP A 12 15.81 -9.38 -8.28
CA ASP A 12 16.94 -10.12 -7.76
C ASP A 12 18.00 -9.20 -7.14
N GLY A 13 18.40 -9.54 -5.92
CA GLY A 13 19.39 -8.76 -5.15
C GLY A 13 18.84 -7.47 -4.55
N MET A 14 17.55 -7.18 -4.69
CA MET A 14 16.89 -6.04 -4.05
C MET A 14 16.31 -6.44 -2.68
N ASN A 15 16.29 -5.46 -1.77
CA ASN A 15 15.63 -5.57 -0.47
C ASN A 15 14.38 -4.70 -0.45
N ALA A 16 13.23 -5.32 -0.18
CA ALA A 16 11.95 -4.64 -0.07
C ALA A 16 11.45 -4.66 1.38
N VAL A 17 10.81 -3.59 1.81
CA VAL A 17 10.09 -3.54 3.09
C VAL A 17 8.64 -3.11 2.84
N VAL A 18 7.71 -3.75 3.54
CA VAL A 18 6.27 -3.51 3.37
C VAL A 18 5.63 -3.25 4.72
N THR A 19 5.15 -2.02 4.97
CA THR A 19 4.38 -1.70 6.17
C THR A 19 2.97 -2.25 6.05
N GLY A 20 2.38 -2.75 7.14
CA GLY A 20 1.11 -3.47 7.06
C GLY A 20 1.23 -4.79 6.27
N GLY A 21 2.44 -5.35 6.23
CA GLY A 21 2.80 -6.49 5.40
C GLY A 21 2.14 -7.81 5.81
N ALA A 22 1.70 -7.95 7.06
CA ALA A 22 0.95 -9.12 7.53
C ALA A 22 -0.57 -9.02 7.25
N GLY A 23 -1.05 -7.88 6.74
CA GLY A 23 -2.43 -7.71 6.28
C GLY A 23 -2.70 -8.42 4.95
N VAL A 24 -3.97 -8.57 4.57
CA VAL A 24 -4.38 -9.33 3.37
C VAL A 24 -3.72 -8.80 2.08
N LEU A 25 -3.76 -7.49 1.83
CA LEU A 25 -3.14 -6.90 0.64
C LEU A 25 -1.61 -6.87 0.78
N GLY A 26 -1.11 -6.52 1.97
CA GLY A 26 0.31 -6.47 2.27
C GLY A 26 1.00 -7.83 2.06
N MET A 27 0.37 -8.92 2.53
CA MET A 27 0.91 -10.27 2.39
C MET A 27 1.00 -10.73 0.93
N SER A 28 -0.01 -10.39 0.11
CA SER A 28 0.02 -10.66 -1.34
C SER A 28 1.15 -9.86 -2.02
N ILE A 29 1.31 -8.59 -1.66
CA ILE A 29 2.41 -7.75 -2.17
C ILE A 29 3.77 -8.33 -1.73
N CYS A 30 3.94 -8.71 -0.46
CA CYS A 30 5.16 -9.32 0.05
C CYS A 30 5.51 -10.59 -0.74
N ARG A 31 4.52 -11.48 -0.93
CA ARG A 31 4.70 -12.71 -1.73
C ARG A 31 5.13 -12.39 -3.15
N GLY A 32 4.44 -11.47 -3.84
CA GLY A 32 4.76 -11.10 -5.21
C GLY A 32 6.16 -10.51 -5.36
N LEU A 33 6.58 -9.62 -4.45
CA LEU A 33 7.93 -9.05 -4.45
C LEU A 33 9.00 -10.13 -4.21
N ALA A 34 8.74 -11.07 -3.28
CA ALA A 34 9.66 -12.18 -3.00
C ALA A 34 9.75 -13.16 -4.17
N GLN A 35 8.63 -13.49 -4.83
CA GLN A 35 8.61 -14.30 -6.04
C GLN A 35 9.34 -13.65 -7.23
N ALA A 36 9.36 -12.32 -7.28
CA ALA A 36 10.14 -11.56 -8.27
C ALA A 36 11.64 -11.47 -7.94
N GLY A 37 12.09 -12.07 -6.81
CA GLY A 37 13.50 -12.19 -6.43
C GLY A 37 13.94 -11.32 -5.26
N ALA A 38 13.10 -10.43 -4.73
CA ALA A 38 13.47 -9.58 -3.59
C ALA A 38 13.59 -10.37 -2.28
N ARG A 39 14.45 -9.91 -1.37
CA ARG A 39 14.37 -10.23 0.05
C ARG A 39 13.38 -9.26 0.70
N VAL A 40 12.38 -9.78 1.40
CA VAL A 40 11.24 -8.98 1.87
C VAL A 40 11.21 -8.86 3.40
N GLY A 41 11.19 -7.64 3.91
CA GLY A 41 10.86 -7.32 5.30
C GLY A 41 9.36 -7.08 5.44
N ILE A 42 8.71 -7.91 6.24
CA ILE A 42 7.30 -7.78 6.59
C ILE A 42 7.18 -6.94 7.85
N LEU A 43 6.73 -5.70 7.71
CA LEU A 43 6.65 -4.76 8.83
C LEU A 43 5.19 -4.63 9.27
N ASP A 44 4.88 -5.05 10.50
CA ASP A 44 3.51 -4.97 11.03
C ASP A 44 3.53 -4.82 12.56
N ILE A 45 2.38 -4.44 13.13
CA ILE A 45 2.18 -4.36 14.57
C ILE A 45 1.92 -5.76 15.18
N LYS A 46 1.52 -6.72 14.36
CA LYS A 46 1.20 -8.10 14.76
C LYS A 46 1.40 -9.10 13.62
N ASN A 47 1.54 -10.37 13.95
CA ASN A 47 1.59 -11.52 13.01
C ASN A 47 2.72 -11.40 11.96
N PHE A 48 3.71 -10.54 12.16
CA PHE A 48 4.79 -10.31 11.19
C PHE A 48 5.74 -11.52 11.11
N ASP A 49 5.99 -12.21 12.22
CA ASP A 49 6.83 -13.40 12.27
C ASP A 49 6.14 -14.60 11.61
N GLU A 50 4.84 -14.80 11.88
CA GLU A 50 4.04 -15.87 11.26
C GLU A 50 3.92 -15.64 9.74
N ALA A 51 3.70 -14.39 9.33
CA ALA A 51 3.64 -14.02 7.92
C ALA A 51 5.00 -14.28 7.22
N ALA A 52 6.11 -13.95 7.87
CA ALA A 52 7.44 -14.24 7.35
C ALA A 52 7.69 -15.75 7.27
N ALA A 53 7.39 -16.50 8.33
CA ALA A 53 7.53 -17.96 8.36
C ALA A 53 6.72 -18.64 7.25
N GLN A 54 5.51 -18.13 6.96
CA GLN A 54 4.71 -18.63 5.83
C GLN A 54 5.45 -18.47 4.50
N LEU A 55 5.99 -17.28 4.17
CA LEU A 55 6.73 -17.07 2.92
C LEU A 55 8.02 -17.90 2.87
N VAL A 56 8.71 -18.05 3.98
CA VAL A 56 9.91 -18.92 4.07
C VAL A 56 9.54 -20.37 3.80
N SER A 57 8.40 -20.86 4.29
CA SER A 57 7.93 -22.22 3.99
C SER A 57 7.58 -22.44 2.51
N GLU A 58 7.27 -21.36 1.78
CA GLU A 58 7.08 -21.35 0.34
C GLU A 58 8.42 -21.26 -0.44
N GLY A 59 9.58 -21.27 0.25
CA GLY A 59 10.92 -21.13 -0.34
C GLY A 59 11.34 -19.71 -0.66
N LEU A 60 10.63 -18.70 -0.15
CA LEU A 60 10.87 -17.28 -0.40
C LEU A 60 11.75 -16.67 0.70
N LYS A 61 12.40 -15.53 0.38
CA LYS A 61 13.26 -14.80 1.33
C LYS A 61 12.44 -13.73 2.05
N ALA A 62 12.03 -14.00 3.28
CA ALA A 62 11.24 -13.07 4.07
C ALA A 62 11.68 -13.03 5.54
N GLU A 63 11.52 -11.89 6.20
CA GLU A 63 11.77 -11.67 7.62
C GLU A 63 10.71 -10.74 8.20
N GLY A 64 10.29 -11.01 9.45
CA GLY A 64 9.31 -10.22 10.17
C GLY A 64 9.97 -9.14 11.03
N PHE A 65 9.35 -7.96 11.12
CA PHE A 65 9.79 -6.88 12.00
C PHE A 65 8.58 -6.17 12.62
N TYR A 66 8.63 -5.96 13.93
CA TYR A 66 7.64 -5.13 14.60
C TYR A 66 7.74 -3.67 14.17
N ILE A 67 6.59 -3.06 13.83
CA ILE A 67 6.47 -1.62 13.59
C ILE A 67 5.09 -1.10 14.06
N ASP A 68 5.08 0.02 14.79
CA ASP A 68 3.88 0.83 15.01
C ASP A 68 4.03 2.11 14.19
N VAL A 69 3.33 2.19 13.07
CA VAL A 69 3.44 3.32 12.13
C VAL A 69 2.90 4.64 12.69
N LEU A 70 2.18 4.60 13.80
CA LEU A 70 1.72 5.81 14.50
C LEU A 70 2.77 6.39 15.45
N LYS A 71 3.90 5.69 15.68
CA LYS A 71 4.98 6.09 16.58
C LYS A 71 6.29 6.21 15.82
N LYS A 72 6.77 7.43 15.65
CA LYS A 72 8.01 7.71 14.91
C LYS A 72 9.23 6.98 15.49
N GLU A 73 9.27 6.83 16.80
CA GLU A 73 10.30 6.10 17.51
C GLU A 73 10.31 4.61 17.13
N ALA A 74 9.11 3.98 17.10
CA ALA A 74 8.97 2.58 16.68
C ALA A 74 9.36 2.37 15.22
N ILE A 75 9.03 3.32 14.34
CA ILE A 75 9.47 3.28 12.93
C ILE A 75 11.00 3.37 12.84
N SER A 76 11.60 4.26 13.62
CA SER A 76 13.07 4.44 13.64
C SER A 76 13.82 3.22 14.18
N GLU A 77 13.31 2.59 15.23
CA GLU A 77 13.87 1.34 15.77
C GLU A 77 13.72 0.17 14.77
N CYS A 78 12.56 0.06 14.13
CA CYS A 78 12.34 -0.92 13.07
C CYS A 78 13.33 -0.72 11.92
N ALA A 79 13.45 0.52 11.41
CA ALA A 79 14.38 0.83 10.34
C ALA A 79 15.84 0.50 10.70
N LYS A 80 16.26 0.77 11.95
CA LYS A 80 17.59 0.39 12.42
C LYS A 80 17.81 -1.11 12.31
N LYS A 81 16.88 -1.94 12.83
CA LYS A 81 16.96 -3.41 12.75
C LYS A 81 16.99 -3.91 11.30
N VAL A 82 16.14 -3.34 10.44
CA VAL A 82 16.12 -3.65 9.01
C VAL A 82 17.47 -3.32 8.37
N MET A 83 18.04 -2.14 8.63
CA MET A 83 19.33 -1.74 8.07
C MET A 83 20.50 -2.58 8.61
N GLU A 84 20.42 -3.05 9.86
CA GLU A 84 21.41 -3.98 10.43
C GLU A 84 21.42 -5.34 9.70
N GLN A 85 20.25 -5.83 9.29
CA GLN A 85 20.10 -7.13 8.62
C GLN A 85 20.23 -7.04 7.10
N PHE A 86 19.54 -6.07 6.47
CA PHE A 86 19.45 -5.96 5.01
C PHE A 86 20.57 -5.12 4.41
N LYS A 87 21.24 -4.29 5.22
CA LYS A 87 22.28 -3.32 4.82
C LYS A 87 21.80 -2.19 3.92
N ARG A 88 20.71 -2.41 3.18
CA ARG A 88 20.12 -1.49 2.20
C ARG A 88 18.63 -1.77 2.05
N VAL A 89 17.85 -0.74 1.81
CA VAL A 89 16.45 -0.86 1.38
C VAL A 89 16.34 -0.24 -0.01
N ASP A 90 15.87 -1.02 -0.98
CA ASP A 90 15.70 -0.61 -2.37
C ASP A 90 14.24 -0.27 -2.69
N ILE A 91 13.31 -0.93 -1.99
CA ILE A 91 11.87 -0.81 -2.21
C ILE A 91 11.18 -0.62 -0.86
N LEU A 92 10.39 0.46 -0.74
CA LEU A 92 9.49 0.69 0.39
C LEU A 92 8.05 0.67 -0.12
N VAL A 93 7.22 -0.24 0.40
CA VAL A 93 5.78 -0.23 0.15
C VAL A 93 5.05 0.21 1.41
N ASN A 94 4.43 1.37 1.36
CA ASN A 94 3.62 1.92 2.43
C ASN A 94 2.18 1.38 2.29
N CYS A 95 1.89 0.22 2.92
CA CYS A 95 0.61 -0.48 2.82
C CYS A 95 -0.19 -0.45 4.13
N ALA A 96 0.39 0.03 5.23
CA ALA A 96 -0.34 0.20 6.48
C ALA A 96 -1.47 1.24 6.32
N GLY A 97 -2.66 0.91 6.80
CA GLY A 97 -3.82 1.77 6.70
C GLY A 97 -5.12 1.03 6.96
N GLY A 98 -6.21 1.76 6.95
CA GLY A 98 -7.55 1.21 7.17
C GLY A 98 -8.54 2.27 7.60
N ASN A 99 -9.79 1.87 7.78
CA ASN A 99 -10.85 2.73 8.29
C ASN A 99 -11.30 2.26 9.68
N LEU A 100 -11.90 3.16 10.45
CA LEU A 100 -12.43 2.91 11.79
C LEU A 100 -13.95 3.04 11.78
N LYS A 101 -14.62 2.19 12.57
CA LYS A 101 -16.08 2.19 12.67
C LYS A 101 -16.59 3.52 13.24
N GLU A 102 -15.89 4.08 14.23
CA GLU A 102 -16.22 5.36 14.84
C GLU A 102 -16.05 6.59 13.92
N ALA A 103 -15.33 6.43 12.80
CA ALA A 103 -15.18 7.47 11.76
C ALA A 103 -16.06 7.18 10.52
N THR A 104 -17.09 6.36 10.67
CA THR A 104 -17.97 5.92 9.58
C THR A 104 -19.40 6.32 9.86
N THR A 105 -20.03 7.10 8.98
CA THR A 105 -21.45 7.45 9.13
C THR A 105 -22.35 6.24 8.96
N SER A 106 -23.43 6.21 9.72
CA SER A 106 -24.45 5.15 9.70
C SER A 106 -25.84 5.74 10.03
N PRO A 107 -26.92 4.97 9.95
CA PRO A 107 -28.23 5.44 10.45
C PRO A 107 -28.22 5.88 11.91
N GLN A 108 -27.28 5.36 12.73
CA GLN A 108 -27.14 5.68 14.15
C GLN A 108 -26.03 6.72 14.44
N LEU A 109 -25.22 7.07 13.46
CA LEU A 109 -24.12 8.05 13.60
C LEU A 109 -24.12 8.99 12.40
N SER A 110 -24.70 10.17 12.57
CA SER A 110 -24.78 11.17 11.51
C SER A 110 -23.41 11.80 11.24
N PHE A 111 -23.26 12.49 10.11
CA PHE A 111 -22.05 13.26 9.81
C PHE A 111 -21.76 14.32 10.88
N PHE A 112 -22.80 14.94 11.42
CA PHE A 112 -22.68 16.01 12.41
C PHE A 112 -22.20 15.52 13.78
N ASP A 113 -22.37 14.23 14.05
CA ASP A 113 -22.03 13.58 15.32
C ASP A 113 -20.73 12.74 15.23
N LEU A 114 -20.06 12.73 14.07
CA LEU A 114 -18.79 12.03 13.93
C LEU A 114 -17.75 12.59 14.91
N PRO A 115 -17.19 11.76 15.80
CA PRO A 115 -16.20 12.23 16.78
C PRO A 115 -14.91 12.67 16.08
N LEU A 116 -14.39 13.82 16.45
CA LEU A 116 -13.13 14.36 15.90
C LEU A 116 -11.97 13.37 16.10
N GLU A 117 -11.88 12.76 17.26
CA GLU A 117 -10.83 11.78 17.60
C GLU A 117 -10.84 10.56 16.66
N GLY A 118 -12.02 10.12 16.19
CA GLY A 118 -12.16 9.06 15.20
C GLY A 118 -11.61 9.47 13.84
N LEU A 119 -11.94 10.69 13.42
CA LEU A 119 -11.43 11.26 12.17
C LEU A 119 -9.92 11.46 12.21
N GLU A 120 -9.38 12.02 13.31
CA GLU A 120 -7.95 12.22 13.53
C GLU A 120 -7.18 10.90 13.48
N LYS A 121 -7.68 9.84 14.16
CA LYS A 121 -7.06 8.51 14.11
C LYS A 121 -7.01 7.92 12.70
N VAL A 122 -8.10 8.07 11.91
CA VAL A 122 -8.13 7.58 10.53
C VAL A 122 -7.14 8.35 9.66
N VAL A 123 -7.07 9.68 9.80
CA VAL A 123 -6.09 10.51 9.08
C VAL A 123 -4.67 10.17 9.52
N ALA A 124 -4.43 10.08 10.82
CA ALA A 124 -3.12 9.71 11.37
C ALA A 124 -2.65 8.35 10.83
N LEU A 125 -3.52 7.34 10.85
CA LEU A 125 -3.17 6.00 10.36
C LEU A 125 -2.88 5.98 8.85
N ASN A 126 -3.72 6.62 8.03
CA ASN A 126 -3.61 6.49 6.57
C ASN A 126 -2.62 7.47 5.94
N LEU A 127 -2.49 8.69 6.45
CA LEU A 127 -1.61 9.72 5.90
C LEU A 127 -0.26 9.73 6.62
N PHE A 128 -0.25 9.99 7.93
CA PHE A 128 1.02 10.12 8.65
C PHE A 128 1.71 8.76 8.77
N GLY A 129 1.07 7.76 9.35
CA GLY A 129 1.61 6.41 9.52
C GLY A 129 1.63 5.61 8.22
N GLY A 130 0.63 5.81 7.36
CA GLY A 130 0.47 5.05 6.11
C GLY A 130 1.28 5.58 4.93
N ALA A 131 1.97 6.74 5.04
CA ALA A 131 2.80 7.26 3.96
C ALA A 131 3.95 8.15 4.47
N ILE A 132 3.68 9.21 5.24
CA ILE A 132 4.65 10.27 5.53
C ILE A 132 5.80 9.76 6.41
N LEU A 133 5.48 9.24 7.60
CA LEU A 133 6.50 8.87 8.60
C LEU A 133 7.42 7.74 8.12
N PRO A 134 6.91 6.63 7.54
CA PRO A 134 7.80 5.61 6.99
C PRO A 134 8.67 6.16 5.84
N SER A 135 8.11 7.02 4.97
CA SER A 135 8.88 7.65 3.90
C SER A 135 9.98 8.59 4.44
N GLN A 136 9.75 9.29 5.57
CA GLN A 136 10.78 10.10 6.22
C GLN A 136 11.93 9.24 6.75
N VAL A 137 11.60 8.13 7.42
CA VAL A 137 12.60 7.31 8.10
C VAL A 137 13.37 6.43 7.13
N PHE A 138 12.68 5.61 6.34
CA PHE A 138 13.32 4.75 5.35
C PHE A 138 13.86 5.54 4.16
N GLY A 139 13.17 6.58 3.71
CA GLY A 139 13.62 7.46 2.63
C GLY A 139 14.97 8.12 2.93
N LYS A 140 15.24 8.49 4.19
CA LYS A 140 16.54 9.02 4.64
C LYS A 140 17.70 8.06 4.33
N GLU A 141 17.46 6.76 4.40
CA GLU A 141 18.47 5.75 4.04
C GLU A 141 18.47 5.50 2.53
N MET A 142 17.28 5.43 1.91
CA MET A 142 17.14 5.14 0.47
C MET A 142 17.75 6.22 -0.43
N VAL A 143 17.74 7.49 -0.03
CA VAL A 143 18.38 8.56 -0.82
C VAL A 143 19.88 8.38 -0.98
N LYS A 144 20.53 7.60 -0.10
CA LYS A 144 21.96 7.28 -0.14
C LYS A 144 22.31 6.18 -1.15
N ASN A 145 21.31 5.45 -1.65
CA ASN A 145 21.54 4.34 -2.58
C ASN A 145 21.99 4.89 -3.94
N PRO A 146 23.15 4.49 -4.47
CA PRO A 146 23.66 5.02 -5.74
C PRO A 146 22.80 4.62 -6.94
N GLU A 147 22.08 3.51 -6.84
CA GLU A 147 21.13 3.02 -7.87
C GLU A 147 19.71 3.60 -7.68
N GLY A 148 19.49 4.45 -6.67
CA GLY A 148 18.17 4.94 -6.30
C GLY A 148 17.31 3.90 -5.60
N GLY A 149 16.02 3.87 -5.93
CA GLY A 149 15.06 2.95 -5.34
C GLY A 149 13.62 3.29 -5.72
N SER A 150 12.67 2.62 -5.09
CA SER A 150 11.24 2.86 -5.33
C SER A 150 10.45 2.91 -4.02
N ILE A 151 9.71 3.99 -3.83
CA ILE A 151 8.69 4.10 -2.78
C ILE A 151 7.32 3.97 -3.44
N ILE A 152 6.49 3.07 -2.92
CA ILE A 152 5.14 2.79 -3.43
C ILE A 152 4.15 3.01 -2.29
N ASN A 153 3.31 4.02 -2.41
CA ASN A 153 2.26 4.29 -1.44
C ASN A 153 0.97 3.57 -1.84
N ILE A 154 0.29 2.90 -0.90
CA ILE A 154 -1.04 2.38 -1.16
C ILE A 154 -2.07 3.47 -0.85
N SER A 155 -2.53 4.12 -1.92
CA SER A 155 -3.63 5.07 -1.90
C SER A 155 -4.99 4.32 -1.91
N SER A 156 -5.95 4.80 -2.65
CA SER A 156 -7.26 4.17 -2.87
C SER A 156 -7.95 4.84 -4.06
N MET A 157 -8.85 4.14 -4.73
CA MET A 157 -9.76 4.77 -5.68
C MET A 157 -10.60 5.89 -5.04
N ASN A 158 -10.73 5.88 -3.69
CA ASN A 158 -11.32 6.96 -2.91
C ASN A 158 -10.63 8.31 -3.07
N ALA A 159 -9.37 8.32 -3.48
CA ALA A 159 -8.63 9.55 -3.77
C ALA A 159 -9.16 10.27 -5.02
N PHE A 160 -9.79 9.55 -5.93
CA PHE A 160 -10.35 10.07 -7.18
C PHE A 160 -11.87 10.27 -7.08
N ARG A 161 -12.56 9.30 -6.48
CA ARG A 161 -14.02 9.30 -6.30
C ARG A 161 -14.34 8.96 -4.85
N PRO A 162 -14.73 9.95 -4.03
CA PRO A 162 -15.01 9.71 -2.62
C PRO A 162 -16.20 8.76 -2.48
N LEU A 163 -16.02 7.74 -1.64
CA LEU A 163 -17.08 6.83 -1.30
C LEU A 163 -17.96 7.40 -0.18
N THR A 164 -19.21 6.97 -0.13
CA THR A 164 -20.13 7.29 0.95
C THR A 164 -19.62 6.79 2.30
N ARG A 165 -20.00 7.44 3.39
CA ARG A 165 -19.84 7.05 4.79
C ARG A 165 -18.46 7.19 5.42
N ILE A 166 -17.38 7.39 4.68
CA ILE A 166 -16.00 7.37 5.22
C ILE A 166 -15.22 8.64 4.88
N PRO A 167 -15.66 9.83 5.39
CA PRO A 167 -15.09 11.11 4.97
C PRO A 167 -13.61 11.24 5.32
N GLY A 168 -13.21 10.84 6.54
CA GLY A 168 -11.81 10.90 6.99
C GLY A 168 -10.87 10.02 6.15
N TYR A 169 -11.31 8.81 5.82
CA TYR A 169 -10.53 7.91 4.96
C TYR A 169 -10.38 8.48 3.54
N SER A 170 -11.47 8.97 2.94
CA SER A 170 -11.43 9.54 1.59
C SER A 170 -10.47 10.74 1.52
N ALA A 171 -10.57 11.66 2.49
CA ALA A 171 -9.67 12.81 2.59
C ALA A 171 -8.20 12.38 2.77
N ALA A 172 -7.93 11.42 3.66
CA ALA A 172 -6.57 10.93 3.89
C ALA A 172 -5.96 10.28 2.64
N LYS A 173 -6.74 9.47 1.89
CA LYS A 173 -6.24 8.82 0.66
C LYS A 173 -6.04 9.80 -0.49
N ALA A 174 -6.85 10.86 -0.58
CA ALA A 174 -6.59 11.98 -1.49
C ALA A 174 -5.28 12.69 -1.14
N ALA A 175 -5.05 12.94 0.16
CA ALA A 175 -3.80 13.52 0.65
C ALA A 175 -2.59 12.61 0.37
N VAL A 176 -2.70 11.28 0.51
CA VAL A 176 -1.63 10.33 0.14
C VAL A 176 -1.28 10.43 -1.34
N SER A 177 -2.28 10.56 -2.22
CA SER A 177 -2.05 10.72 -3.67
C SER A 177 -1.31 12.01 -3.98
N ASN A 178 -1.71 13.13 -3.40
CA ASN A 178 -1.03 14.42 -3.55
C ASN A 178 0.39 14.38 -2.95
N PHE A 179 0.55 13.82 -1.74
CA PHE A 179 1.86 13.65 -1.10
C PHE A 179 2.82 12.82 -1.95
N THR A 180 2.32 11.77 -2.62
CA THR A 180 3.12 10.95 -3.55
C THR A 180 3.74 11.79 -4.66
N GLN A 181 2.95 12.67 -5.26
CA GLN A 181 3.42 13.56 -6.34
C GLN A 181 4.44 14.57 -5.81
N TRP A 182 4.14 15.21 -4.68
CA TRP A 182 5.05 16.15 -4.05
C TRP A 182 6.39 15.48 -3.69
N LEU A 183 6.34 14.31 -3.05
CA LEU A 183 7.54 13.61 -2.59
C LEU A 183 8.41 13.13 -3.76
N ALA A 184 7.79 12.71 -4.88
CA ALA A 184 8.49 12.31 -6.10
C ALA A 184 9.37 13.45 -6.64
N VAL A 185 8.78 14.64 -6.72
CA VAL A 185 9.51 15.84 -7.19
C VAL A 185 10.57 16.25 -6.18
N HIS A 186 10.21 16.32 -4.91
CA HIS A 186 11.11 16.75 -3.83
C HIS A 186 12.35 15.86 -3.73
N PHE A 187 12.17 14.52 -3.71
CA PHE A 187 13.31 13.61 -3.63
C PHE A 187 14.21 13.68 -4.87
N ALA A 188 13.64 13.80 -6.06
CA ALA A 188 14.41 13.89 -7.29
C ALA A 188 15.22 15.19 -7.38
N MET A 189 14.67 16.31 -6.91
CA MET A 189 15.33 17.62 -7.00
C MET A 189 16.35 17.86 -5.88
N GLU A 190 16.03 17.42 -4.66
CA GLU A 190 16.82 17.78 -3.48
C GLU A 190 17.83 16.70 -3.05
N TYR A 191 17.57 15.40 -3.40
CA TYR A 191 18.38 14.32 -2.85
C TYR A 191 18.92 13.34 -3.91
N ASN A 192 18.03 12.60 -4.58
CA ASN A 192 18.44 11.52 -5.46
C ASN A 192 17.48 11.37 -6.66
N LYS A 193 17.94 11.74 -7.85
CA LYS A 193 17.18 11.68 -9.12
C LYS A 193 16.72 10.27 -9.51
N LEU A 194 17.34 9.24 -8.94
CA LEU A 194 17.03 7.85 -9.24
C LEU A 194 16.03 7.23 -8.23
N LEU A 195 15.72 7.95 -7.14
CA LEU A 195 14.70 7.51 -6.19
C LEU A 195 13.32 7.95 -6.66
N ARG A 196 12.47 6.98 -6.98
CA ARG A 196 11.13 7.20 -7.51
C ARG A 196 10.08 7.04 -6.43
N VAL A 197 8.99 7.79 -6.53
CA VAL A 197 7.85 7.69 -5.61
C VAL A 197 6.57 7.63 -6.42
N ASN A 198 5.80 6.55 -6.26
CA ASN A 198 4.54 6.33 -6.97
C ASN A 198 3.47 5.81 -6.00
N ALA A 199 2.24 5.72 -6.44
CA ALA A 199 1.17 5.10 -5.66
C ALA A 199 0.37 4.10 -6.50
N ILE A 200 -0.19 3.11 -5.80
CA ILE A 200 -1.25 2.24 -6.31
C ILE A 200 -2.55 2.67 -5.62
N ALA A 201 -3.62 2.76 -6.37
CA ALA A 201 -4.95 3.08 -5.87
C ALA A 201 -5.88 1.88 -6.07
N PRO A 202 -5.98 0.96 -5.08
CA PRO A 202 -6.86 -0.18 -5.15
C PRO A 202 -8.34 0.24 -5.18
N GLY A 203 -9.13 -0.50 -5.94
CA GLY A 203 -10.60 -0.46 -5.91
C GLY A 203 -11.16 -1.27 -4.75
N PHE A 204 -12.25 -1.99 -5.01
CA PHE A 204 -12.85 -2.86 -4.02
C PHE A 204 -12.22 -4.25 -4.05
N PHE A 205 -11.34 -4.51 -3.10
CA PHE A 205 -10.73 -5.82 -2.85
C PHE A 205 -11.44 -6.51 -1.71
N LEU A 206 -11.74 -7.78 -1.87
CA LEU A 206 -12.38 -8.56 -0.82
C LEU A 206 -11.33 -8.91 0.25
N THR A 207 -11.55 -8.41 1.47
CA THR A 207 -10.70 -8.67 2.63
C THR A 207 -11.55 -9.16 3.81
N GLN A 208 -10.93 -9.75 4.82
CA GLN A 208 -11.64 -10.14 6.04
C GLN A 208 -12.36 -8.95 6.72
N GLN A 209 -11.78 -7.74 6.61
CA GLN A 209 -12.33 -6.54 7.23
C GLN A 209 -13.62 -6.04 6.58
N ASN A 210 -13.80 -6.28 5.27
CA ASN A 210 -14.95 -5.76 4.53
C ASN A 210 -15.91 -6.85 4.00
N ARG A 211 -15.56 -8.13 4.18
CA ARG A 211 -16.34 -9.26 3.66
C ARG A 211 -17.81 -9.18 4.09
N TYR A 212 -18.07 -8.95 5.38
CA TYR A 212 -19.42 -8.86 5.93
C TYR A 212 -20.28 -7.73 5.36
N LEU A 213 -19.64 -6.69 4.79
CA LEU A 213 -20.33 -5.58 4.12
C LEU A 213 -20.74 -5.92 2.68
N LEU A 214 -20.06 -6.87 2.06
CA LEU A 214 -20.10 -7.14 0.63
C LEU A 214 -20.73 -8.49 0.29
N ILE A 215 -20.58 -9.47 1.19
CA ILE A 215 -21.03 -10.85 1.01
C ILE A 215 -21.71 -11.32 2.30
N ASP A 216 -22.90 -11.89 2.18
CA ASP A 216 -23.67 -12.44 3.28
C ASP A 216 -23.14 -13.82 3.73
N GLU A 217 -23.79 -14.39 4.75
CA GLU A 217 -23.44 -15.71 5.33
C GLU A 217 -23.63 -16.87 4.33
N ASN A 218 -24.48 -16.69 3.33
CA ASN A 218 -24.74 -17.68 2.27
C ASN A 218 -23.84 -17.48 1.03
N ASN A 219 -22.82 -16.63 1.13
CA ASN A 219 -21.93 -16.23 0.04
C ASN A 219 -22.61 -15.46 -1.11
N ASN A 220 -23.79 -14.90 -0.91
CA ASN A 220 -24.44 -14.01 -1.87
C ASN A 220 -23.95 -12.56 -1.67
N LEU A 221 -24.01 -11.77 -2.75
CA LEU A 221 -23.74 -10.34 -2.65
C LEU A 221 -24.80 -9.64 -1.80
N THR A 222 -24.35 -8.84 -0.85
CA THR A 222 -25.23 -7.88 -0.17
C THR A 222 -25.72 -6.81 -1.17
N PRO A 223 -26.77 -6.02 -0.88
CA PRO A 223 -27.17 -4.90 -1.75
C PRO A 223 -26.02 -3.94 -2.05
N ARG A 224 -25.14 -3.70 -1.05
CA ARG A 224 -23.92 -2.91 -1.24
C ARG A 224 -22.93 -3.60 -2.19
N GLY A 225 -22.71 -4.90 -2.02
CA GLY A 225 -21.86 -5.70 -2.90
C GLY A 225 -22.35 -5.67 -4.35
N GLN A 226 -23.67 -5.82 -4.56
CA GLN A 226 -24.30 -5.73 -5.89
C GLN A 226 -24.07 -4.35 -6.53
N THR A 227 -24.32 -3.27 -5.79
CA THR A 227 -24.07 -1.91 -6.29
C THR A 227 -22.63 -1.71 -6.72
N ILE A 228 -21.67 -2.19 -5.92
CA ILE A 228 -20.24 -2.07 -6.25
C ILE A 228 -19.90 -2.85 -7.51
N ILE A 229 -20.37 -4.10 -7.65
CA ILE A 229 -20.11 -4.92 -8.84
C ILE A 229 -20.75 -4.29 -10.09
N GLN A 230 -21.96 -3.74 -9.99
CA GLN A 230 -22.62 -3.03 -11.11
C GLN A 230 -21.82 -1.81 -11.57
N HIS A 231 -21.06 -1.16 -10.67
CA HIS A 231 -20.20 -0.02 -10.99
C HIS A 231 -18.76 -0.42 -11.30
N THR A 232 -18.44 -1.71 -11.28
CA THR A 232 -17.11 -2.23 -11.61
C THR A 232 -17.17 -2.94 -12.98
N PRO A 233 -16.70 -2.33 -14.08
CA PRO A 233 -16.78 -2.94 -15.43
C PRO A 233 -16.17 -4.35 -15.53
N ALA A 234 -15.15 -4.66 -14.72
CA ALA A 234 -14.57 -6.01 -14.64
C ALA A 234 -15.52 -7.05 -14.02
N GLY A 235 -16.69 -6.67 -13.47
CA GLY A 235 -17.75 -7.54 -12.99
C GLY A 235 -17.41 -8.35 -11.73
N ARG A 236 -16.34 -8.01 -11.01
CA ARG A 236 -15.89 -8.72 -9.80
C ARG A 236 -15.18 -7.79 -8.82
N PHE A 237 -15.07 -8.23 -7.59
CA PHE A 237 -14.12 -7.65 -6.65
C PHE A 237 -12.68 -7.98 -7.07
N GLY A 238 -11.73 -7.12 -6.71
CA GLY A 238 -10.33 -7.40 -6.85
C GLY A 238 -9.89 -8.54 -5.94
N HIS A 239 -9.02 -9.41 -6.45
CA HIS A 239 -8.26 -10.36 -5.65
C HIS A 239 -6.95 -9.69 -5.20
N PRO A 240 -6.43 -9.92 -3.99
CA PRO A 240 -5.18 -9.30 -3.53
C PRO A 240 -4.03 -9.43 -4.54
N ASP A 241 -3.96 -10.52 -5.28
CA ASP A 241 -2.91 -10.76 -6.30
C ASP A 241 -3.04 -9.86 -7.54
N ASP A 242 -4.19 -9.24 -7.78
CA ASP A 242 -4.35 -8.25 -8.86
C ASP A 242 -3.44 -7.01 -8.66
N LEU A 243 -2.94 -6.79 -7.44
CA LEU A 243 -2.00 -5.70 -7.14
C LEU A 243 -0.54 -6.04 -7.49
N ILE A 244 -0.19 -7.33 -7.57
CA ILE A 244 1.20 -7.81 -7.65
C ILE A 244 1.87 -7.27 -8.91
N GLY A 245 1.25 -7.41 -10.07
CA GLY A 245 1.83 -6.99 -11.34
C GLY A 245 2.19 -5.49 -11.37
N THR A 246 1.26 -4.64 -10.91
CA THR A 246 1.50 -3.20 -10.82
C THR A 246 2.58 -2.87 -9.78
N CYS A 247 2.61 -3.58 -8.65
CA CYS A 247 3.61 -3.38 -7.62
C CYS A 247 5.01 -3.74 -8.13
N ILE A 248 5.17 -4.91 -8.78
CA ILE A 248 6.45 -5.33 -9.39
C ILE A 248 6.89 -4.34 -10.46
N TRP A 249 5.98 -3.88 -11.34
CA TRP A 249 6.29 -2.88 -12.34
C TRP A 249 6.85 -1.61 -11.70
N LEU A 250 6.16 -1.04 -10.71
CA LEU A 250 6.60 0.18 -10.04
C LEU A 250 7.87 -0.01 -9.22
N ALA A 251 8.12 -1.21 -8.68
CA ALA A 251 9.32 -1.54 -7.92
C ALA A 251 10.55 -1.70 -8.82
N SER A 252 10.38 -2.23 -10.03
CA SER A 252 11.44 -2.71 -10.91
C SER A 252 12.06 -1.62 -11.81
N LYS A 253 13.10 -2.02 -12.53
CA LYS A 253 13.77 -1.16 -13.54
C LYS A 253 12.90 -0.87 -14.77
N SER A 254 11.79 -1.62 -14.98
CA SER A 254 10.86 -1.39 -16.09
C SER A 254 10.11 -0.05 -15.97
N SER A 255 10.02 0.52 -14.77
CA SER A 255 9.40 1.82 -14.51
C SER A 255 10.39 2.94 -14.16
N ARG A 256 11.67 2.82 -14.58
CA ARG A 256 12.73 3.77 -14.22
C ARG A 256 12.48 5.22 -14.62
N PHE A 257 11.56 5.47 -15.55
CA PHE A 257 11.15 6.82 -15.97
C PHE A 257 9.73 7.18 -15.52
N VAL A 258 9.19 6.44 -14.54
CA VAL A 258 7.86 6.64 -13.97
C VAL A 258 7.99 7.05 -12.50
N THR A 259 7.64 8.30 -12.21
CA THR A 259 7.62 8.85 -10.84
C THR A 259 6.49 9.86 -10.71
N GLY A 260 5.86 9.94 -9.55
CA GLY A 260 4.73 10.84 -9.26
C GLY A 260 3.38 10.34 -9.77
N VAL A 261 3.26 9.10 -10.27
CA VAL A 261 1.97 8.58 -10.75
C VAL A 261 1.17 7.92 -9.64
N VAL A 262 -0.15 7.96 -9.77
CA VAL A 262 -1.10 7.19 -8.96
C VAL A 262 -1.85 6.26 -9.91
N VAL A 263 -1.63 4.96 -9.80
CA VAL A 263 -2.14 3.94 -10.72
C VAL A 263 -3.39 3.28 -10.12
N PRO A 264 -4.59 3.50 -10.70
CA PRO A 264 -5.78 2.75 -10.29
C PRO A 264 -5.64 1.26 -10.64
N VAL A 265 -5.96 0.39 -9.68
CA VAL A 265 -6.13 -1.05 -9.87
C VAL A 265 -7.50 -1.40 -9.30
N ASP A 266 -8.55 -1.18 -10.08
CA ASP A 266 -9.91 -1.07 -9.57
C ASP A 266 -10.98 -1.73 -10.47
N GLY A 267 -10.57 -2.48 -11.49
CA GLY A 267 -11.49 -3.11 -12.43
C GLY A 267 -12.31 -2.12 -13.29
N GLY A 268 -11.82 -0.88 -13.40
CA GLY A 268 -12.48 0.18 -14.17
C GLY A 268 -13.48 1.01 -13.36
N PHE A 269 -13.60 0.78 -12.05
CA PHE A 269 -14.57 1.50 -11.19
C PHE A 269 -14.41 3.03 -11.29
N ASN A 270 -13.19 3.53 -11.25
CA ASN A 270 -12.94 4.97 -11.34
C ASN A 270 -13.24 5.55 -12.72
N ALA A 271 -13.05 4.78 -13.78
CA ALA A 271 -13.27 5.22 -15.16
C ALA A 271 -14.76 5.22 -15.56
N PHE A 272 -15.59 4.38 -14.92
CA PHE A 272 -16.97 4.20 -15.29
C PHE A 272 -17.83 5.39 -14.88
N SER A 273 -18.52 5.98 -15.86
CA SER A 273 -19.41 7.14 -15.68
C SER A 273 -20.83 6.77 -15.27
N GLY A 274 -21.20 5.50 -15.32
CA GLY A 274 -22.56 5.01 -15.03
C GLY A 274 -23.40 4.72 -16.29
N VAL A 275 -22.86 4.98 -17.48
CA VAL A 275 -23.52 4.73 -18.78
C VAL A 275 -22.53 4.09 -19.74
#